data_0b2593365dfa71444249f128a9591ae7
#
_entry.id   0b2593365dfa71444249f128a9591ae7
#
_cell.length_a   1.000
_cell.length_b   1.000
_cell.length_c   1.000
_cell.angle_alpha   90.00
_cell.angle_beta   90.00
_cell.angle_gamma   90.00
#
_symmetry.space_group_name_H-M   'P 1'
#
loop_
_entity.id
_entity.type
_entity.pdbx_description
1 polymer ?
#
loop_
_entity_poly.entity_id
_entity_poly.type
_entity_poly.pdbx_seq_one_letter_code
_entity_poly.pdbx_strand_id
1 'polypeptide(L)'
;MNEFSPGPRDERRPRRRDEGASEEDGAFQFDEALRRARREAAERARTAGGRRVGERERLDHLLAALGPLLARIPPDAEMFDIGVTPGFLRDGEETRPRLFLDMIGYVECAPEGGFRLAQSTRRGRVLLGEAEDVAGARRLVADYIARRLVERGEALSGDHTLEVAALRLVARERR
;
A
#
# COMPACT_ATOMS: atom_id res chain seq x y z
N MET A 1 18.64 25.82 92.33
CA MET A 1 19.62 24.76 91.98
C MET A 1 18.84 23.60 91.44
N ASN A 2 18.77 23.54 90.08
CA ASN A 2 18.19 22.40 89.40
C ASN A 2 19.16 22.06 88.28
N GLU A 3 19.89 20.95 88.47
CA GLU A 3 20.80 20.41 87.47
C GLU A 3 19.98 19.73 86.35
N PHE A 4 20.15 20.20 85.19
CA PHE A 4 19.55 19.64 83.97
C PHE A 4 20.57 18.69 83.33
N SER A 5 20.36 17.39 83.44
CA SER A 5 21.20 16.37 82.79
C SER A 5 20.70 16.11 81.36
N PRO A 6 21.51 16.24 80.33
CA PRO A 6 21.05 15.87 78.98
C PRO A 6 21.21 14.37 78.75
N GLY A 7 20.09 13.73 78.34
CA GLY A 7 20.07 12.33 77.96
C GLY A 7 20.73 12.06 76.59
N PRO A 8 21.08 10.79 76.32
CA PRO A 8 21.85 10.42 75.14
C PRO A 8 21.08 10.62 73.81
N ARG A 9 21.71 11.24 72.86
CA ARG A 9 21.22 11.39 71.49
C ARG A 9 21.25 10.03 70.79
N ASP A 10 20.07 9.53 70.43
CA ASP A 10 19.87 8.37 69.58
C ASP A 10 20.24 8.73 68.12
N GLU A 11 21.47 8.39 67.73
CA GLU A 11 21.97 8.52 66.37
C GLU A 11 21.35 7.41 65.51
N ARG A 12 20.12 7.66 65.02
CA ARG A 12 19.54 6.84 63.98
C ARG A 12 20.31 7.09 62.66
N ARG A 13 21.26 6.21 62.33
CA ARG A 13 21.87 6.10 61.01
C ARG A 13 20.75 5.96 59.98
N PRO A 14 20.75 6.78 58.87
CA PRO A 14 19.84 6.54 57.76
C PRO A 14 20.22 5.20 57.13
N ARG A 15 19.24 4.30 57.05
CA ARG A 15 19.36 3.08 56.26
C ARG A 15 19.60 3.52 54.83
N ARG A 16 20.75 3.19 54.26
CA ARG A 16 20.98 3.24 52.82
C ARG A 16 19.91 2.35 52.21
N ARG A 17 18.99 2.97 51.46
CA ARG A 17 18.09 2.24 50.57
C ARG A 17 18.97 1.57 49.51
N ASP A 18 18.78 0.31 49.30
CA ASP A 18 19.29 -0.49 48.20
C ASP A 18 18.70 0.05 46.89
N GLU A 19 19.22 1.18 46.37
CA GLU A 19 18.81 1.78 45.10
C GLU A 19 19.40 1.00 43.92
N GLY A 20 20.44 0.19 44.10
CA GLY A 20 21.06 -0.61 43.06
C GLY A 20 20.24 -1.81 42.56
N ALA A 21 19.48 -2.45 43.41
CA ALA A 21 18.70 -3.63 43.04
C ALA A 21 17.48 -3.32 42.19
N SER A 22 16.93 -2.09 42.25
CA SER A 22 15.76 -1.68 41.46
C SER A 22 16.11 -1.23 40.03
N GLU A 23 17.32 -0.72 39.78
CA GLU A 23 17.76 -0.30 38.45
C GLU A 23 18.18 -1.50 37.58
N GLU A 24 18.88 -2.48 38.14
CA GLU A 24 19.28 -3.71 37.46
C GLU A 24 18.04 -4.56 37.10
N ASP A 25 17.06 -4.63 37.95
CA ASP A 25 15.79 -5.38 37.72
C ASP A 25 14.98 -4.69 36.60
N GLY A 26 14.91 -3.36 36.60
CA GLY A 26 14.28 -2.58 35.53
C GLY A 26 14.98 -2.71 34.17
N ALA A 27 16.31 -2.72 34.16
CA ALA A 27 17.10 -2.93 32.94
C ALA A 27 16.90 -4.35 32.37
N PHE A 28 16.87 -5.36 33.22
CA PHE A 28 16.62 -6.75 32.82
C PHE A 28 15.20 -6.94 32.24
N GLN A 29 14.18 -6.33 32.85
CA GLN A 29 12.81 -6.35 32.36
C GLN A 29 12.67 -5.65 31.00
N PHE A 30 13.37 -4.54 30.80
CA PHE A 30 13.40 -3.83 29.51
C PHE A 30 14.05 -4.66 28.41
N ASP A 31 15.18 -5.30 28.68
CA ASP A 31 15.87 -6.17 27.71
C ASP A 31 15.04 -7.39 27.33
N GLU A 32 14.31 -7.95 28.27
CA GLU A 32 13.39 -9.06 28.00
C GLU A 32 12.19 -8.61 27.16
N ALA A 33 11.62 -7.46 27.48
CA ALA A 33 10.55 -6.84 26.69
C ALA A 33 11.01 -6.53 25.27
N LEU A 34 12.22 -6.00 25.11
CA LEU A 34 12.81 -5.71 23.81
C LEU A 34 13.05 -6.98 22.98
N ARG A 35 13.56 -8.04 23.61
CA ARG A 35 13.73 -9.37 22.95
C ARG A 35 12.40 -9.96 22.52
N ARG A 36 11.36 -9.84 23.32
CA ARG A 36 10.01 -10.29 22.98
C ARG A 36 9.44 -9.50 21.81
N ALA A 37 9.50 -8.17 21.85
CA ALA A 37 9.04 -7.29 20.78
C ALA A 37 9.75 -7.58 19.44
N ARG A 38 11.06 -7.85 19.46
CA ARG A 38 11.84 -8.23 18.26
C ARG A 38 11.39 -9.58 17.69
N ARG A 39 11.12 -10.58 18.55
CA ARG A 39 10.60 -11.88 18.10
C ARG A 39 9.22 -11.75 17.46
N GLU A 40 8.32 -11.00 18.09
CA GLU A 40 6.99 -10.73 17.54
C GLU A 40 7.05 -9.96 16.22
N ALA A 41 7.95 -9.00 16.10
CA ALA A 41 8.16 -8.26 14.85
C ALA A 41 8.70 -9.19 13.73
N ALA A 42 9.66 -10.06 14.04
CA ALA A 42 10.20 -11.03 13.08
C ALA A 42 9.14 -12.05 12.63
N GLU A 43 8.27 -12.51 13.54
CA GLU A 43 7.17 -13.42 13.20
C GLU A 43 6.14 -12.75 12.31
N ARG A 44 5.73 -11.52 12.63
CA ARG A 44 4.85 -10.71 11.77
C ARG A 44 5.44 -10.49 10.39
N ALA A 45 6.74 -10.20 10.29
CA ALA A 45 7.43 -10.02 9.01
C ALA A 45 7.45 -11.32 8.17
N ARG A 46 7.71 -12.49 8.78
CA ARG A 46 7.65 -13.79 8.09
C ARG A 46 6.25 -14.10 7.56
N THR A 47 5.23 -13.93 8.38
CA THR A 47 3.83 -14.16 8.01
C THR A 47 3.40 -13.21 6.89
N ALA A 48 3.78 -11.93 6.95
CA ALA A 48 3.52 -10.97 5.90
C ALA A 48 4.24 -11.33 4.60
N GLY A 49 5.50 -11.78 4.67
CA GLY A 49 6.27 -12.24 3.52
C GLY A 49 5.62 -13.43 2.81
N GLY A 50 5.21 -14.46 3.56
CA GLY A 50 4.52 -15.63 3.00
C GLY A 50 3.19 -15.26 2.31
N ARG A 51 2.43 -14.34 2.91
CA ARG A 51 1.19 -13.85 2.31
C ARG A 51 1.44 -13.12 0.99
N ARG A 52 2.47 -12.28 0.91
CA ARG A 52 2.83 -11.55 -0.31
C ARG A 52 3.23 -12.47 -1.45
N VAL A 53 3.98 -13.52 -1.17
CA VAL A 53 4.33 -14.54 -2.17
C VAL A 53 3.06 -15.16 -2.76
N GLY A 54 2.12 -15.62 -1.94
CA GLY A 54 0.87 -16.19 -2.41
C GLY A 54 -0.03 -15.17 -3.14
N GLU A 55 -0.05 -13.90 -2.73
CA GLU A 55 -0.76 -12.83 -3.45
C GLU A 55 -0.14 -12.60 -4.83
N ARG A 56 1.20 -12.58 -4.92
CA ARG A 56 1.90 -12.43 -6.19
C ARG A 56 1.61 -13.58 -7.15
N GLU A 57 1.71 -14.82 -6.69
CA GLU A 57 1.40 -16.01 -7.49
C GLU A 57 -0.02 -15.96 -8.07
N ARG A 58 -1.00 -15.51 -7.28
CA ARG A 58 -2.39 -15.34 -7.74
C ARG A 58 -2.51 -14.25 -8.82
N LEU A 59 -1.79 -13.14 -8.68
CA LEU A 59 -1.78 -12.07 -9.68
C LEU A 59 -1.04 -12.49 -10.95
N ASP A 60 0.05 -13.24 -10.85
CA ASP A 60 0.75 -13.82 -12.00
C ASP A 60 -0.16 -14.80 -12.76
N HIS A 61 -0.93 -15.61 -12.03
CA HIS A 61 -1.95 -16.50 -12.63
C HIS A 61 -3.05 -15.69 -13.34
N LEU A 62 -3.56 -14.62 -12.72
CA LEU A 62 -4.51 -13.73 -13.37
C LEU A 62 -3.92 -13.10 -14.64
N LEU A 63 -2.67 -12.60 -14.57
CA LEU A 63 -1.98 -12.03 -15.75
C LEU A 63 -1.89 -13.03 -16.88
N ALA A 64 -1.49 -14.26 -16.60
CA ALA A 64 -1.47 -15.34 -17.61
C ALA A 64 -2.87 -15.59 -18.21
N ALA A 65 -3.92 -15.58 -17.38
CA ALA A 65 -5.29 -15.76 -17.83
C ALA A 65 -5.82 -14.57 -18.66
N LEU A 66 -5.23 -13.38 -18.53
CA LEU A 66 -5.52 -12.19 -19.34
C LEU A 66 -4.88 -12.22 -20.73
N GLY A 67 -3.89 -13.08 -20.98
CA GLY A 67 -3.13 -13.14 -22.23
C GLY A 67 -4.01 -13.03 -23.50
N PRO A 68 -5.07 -13.83 -23.68
CA PRO A 68 -5.95 -13.74 -24.85
C PRO A 68 -6.69 -12.39 -24.99
N LEU A 69 -6.97 -11.69 -23.88
CA LEU A 69 -7.55 -10.35 -23.88
C LEU A 69 -6.50 -9.32 -24.30
N LEU A 70 -5.31 -9.41 -23.72
CA LEU A 70 -4.20 -8.47 -23.98
C LEU A 70 -3.77 -8.50 -25.42
N ALA A 71 -3.77 -9.66 -26.06
CA ALA A 71 -3.50 -9.81 -27.50
C ALA A 71 -4.49 -9.08 -28.41
N ARG A 72 -5.63 -8.63 -27.90
CA ARG A 72 -6.65 -7.86 -28.63
C ARG A 72 -6.57 -6.35 -28.42
N ILE A 73 -5.71 -5.89 -27.53
CA ILE A 73 -5.48 -4.45 -27.33
C ILE A 73 -4.77 -3.92 -28.58
N PRO A 74 -5.27 -2.81 -29.16
CA PRO A 74 -4.61 -2.19 -30.32
C PRO A 74 -3.17 -1.81 -29.98
N PRO A 75 -2.20 -2.03 -30.89
CA PRO A 75 -0.77 -1.75 -30.64
C PRO A 75 -0.46 -0.27 -30.42
N ASP A 76 -1.32 0.63 -30.86
CA ASP A 76 -1.24 2.07 -30.63
C ASP A 76 -1.84 2.51 -29.27
N ALA A 77 -2.38 1.59 -28.51
CA ALA A 77 -2.90 1.86 -27.16
C ALA A 77 -1.80 1.82 -26.08
N GLU A 78 -0.76 2.66 -26.25
CA GLU A 78 0.43 2.76 -25.38
C GLU A 78 0.12 3.11 -23.90
N MET A 79 -1.13 3.45 -23.60
CA MET A 79 -1.57 3.75 -22.23
C MET A 79 -1.57 2.54 -21.28
N PHE A 80 -1.53 1.33 -21.83
CA PHE A 80 -1.54 0.11 -21.04
C PHE A 80 -0.11 -0.42 -20.85
N ASP A 81 0.35 -0.46 -19.60
CA ASP A 81 1.60 -1.08 -19.18
C ASP A 81 1.27 -2.16 -18.13
N ILE A 82 0.93 -3.34 -18.63
CA ILE A 82 0.33 -4.40 -17.83
C ILE A 82 1.41 -5.31 -17.27
N GLY A 83 1.53 -5.31 -15.95
CA GLY A 83 2.49 -6.15 -15.26
C GLY A 83 2.28 -6.25 -13.75
N VAL A 84 2.74 -7.35 -13.17
CA VAL A 84 2.75 -7.53 -11.72
C VAL A 84 4.00 -6.89 -11.13
N THR A 85 3.80 -5.88 -10.31
CA THR A 85 4.91 -5.22 -9.60
C THR A 85 4.70 -5.32 -8.09
N PRO A 86 5.79 -5.39 -7.29
CA PRO A 86 5.66 -5.11 -5.88
C PRO A 86 5.17 -3.66 -5.75
N GLY A 87 4.06 -3.47 -5.02
CA GLY A 87 3.57 -2.12 -4.77
C GLY A 87 4.65 -1.29 -4.07
N PHE A 88 4.95 -0.10 -4.57
CA PHE A 88 5.85 0.84 -3.91
C PHE A 88 5.03 1.85 -3.10
N LEU A 89 5.29 1.96 -1.81
CA LEU A 89 4.91 3.14 -1.05
C LEU A 89 6.05 4.14 -1.03
N ARG A 90 5.67 5.40 -0.97
CA ARG A 90 6.59 6.54 -0.96
C ARG A 90 7.51 6.56 0.28
N ASP A 91 7.16 5.83 1.34
CA ASP A 91 7.80 5.91 2.66
C ASP A 91 8.50 4.61 3.09
N GLY A 92 8.86 3.73 2.14
CA GLY A 92 9.61 2.50 2.44
C GLY A 92 8.79 1.39 3.12
N GLU A 93 7.49 1.57 3.33
CA GLU A 93 6.61 0.46 3.68
C GLU A 93 6.43 -0.46 2.48
N GLU A 94 6.81 -1.72 2.66
CA GLU A 94 6.59 -2.76 1.65
C GLU A 94 5.10 -2.93 1.39
N THR A 95 4.66 -2.56 0.21
CA THR A 95 3.27 -2.67 -0.22
C THR A 95 2.92 -4.05 -0.72
N ARG A 96 1.62 -4.31 -0.75
CA ARG A 96 1.07 -5.54 -1.33
C ARG A 96 1.34 -5.58 -2.84
N PRO A 97 1.56 -6.77 -3.43
CA PRO A 97 1.66 -6.94 -4.87
C PRO A 97 0.42 -6.41 -5.58
N ARG A 98 0.62 -5.82 -6.76
CA ARG A 98 -0.46 -5.32 -7.62
C ARG A 98 -0.18 -5.68 -9.07
N LEU A 99 -1.24 -6.01 -9.78
CA LEU A 99 -1.24 -6.11 -11.23
C LEU A 99 -1.69 -4.76 -11.79
N PHE A 100 -0.76 -3.95 -12.28
CA PHE A 100 -1.07 -2.69 -12.94
C PHE A 100 -1.63 -2.96 -14.33
N LEU A 101 -2.61 -2.17 -14.74
CA LEU A 101 -3.24 -2.20 -16.06
C LEU A 101 -2.82 -0.97 -16.87
N ASP A 102 -2.73 0.18 -16.20
CA ASP A 102 -2.24 1.45 -16.71
C ASP A 102 -1.64 2.27 -15.54
N MET A 103 -1.34 3.55 -15.75
CA MET A 103 -0.75 4.43 -14.75
C MET A 103 -1.59 4.58 -13.46
N ILE A 104 -2.89 4.33 -13.52
CA ILE A 104 -3.81 4.58 -12.42
C ILE A 104 -4.63 3.37 -12.00
N GLY A 105 -4.91 2.45 -12.94
CA GLY A 105 -5.73 1.25 -12.71
C GLY A 105 -4.89 0.03 -12.33
N TYR A 106 -5.34 -0.70 -11.32
CA TYR A 106 -4.65 -1.91 -10.87
C TYR A 106 -5.59 -2.91 -10.21
N VAL A 107 -5.16 -4.17 -10.22
CA VAL A 107 -5.82 -5.27 -9.48
C VAL A 107 -4.94 -5.65 -8.28
N GLU A 108 -5.56 -5.89 -7.15
CA GLU A 108 -4.92 -6.47 -5.97
C GLU A 108 -5.74 -7.64 -5.44
N CYS A 109 -5.12 -8.49 -4.61
CA CYS A 109 -5.83 -9.56 -3.92
C CYS A 109 -6.68 -9.00 -2.77
N ALA A 110 -7.93 -9.43 -2.66
CA ALA A 110 -8.78 -9.09 -1.52
C ALA A 110 -8.31 -9.82 -0.24
N PRO A 111 -8.47 -9.22 0.96
CA PRO A 111 -8.09 -9.86 2.22
C PRO A 111 -8.79 -11.20 2.47
N GLU A 112 -10.05 -11.28 2.07
CA GLU A 112 -10.92 -12.45 2.24
C GLU A 112 -10.70 -13.52 1.15
N GLY A 113 -9.87 -13.23 0.17
CA GLY A 113 -9.69 -13.97 -1.06
C GLY A 113 -10.28 -13.21 -2.27
N GLY A 114 -10.08 -13.73 -3.47
CA GLY A 114 -10.51 -13.04 -4.69
C GLY A 114 -9.66 -11.83 -5.06
N PHE A 115 -10.23 -10.90 -5.83
CA PHE A 115 -9.56 -9.79 -6.48
C PHE A 115 -10.36 -8.50 -6.36
N ARG A 116 -9.66 -7.37 -6.29
CA ARG A 116 -10.19 -6.02 -6.30
C ARG A 116 -9.59 -5.22 -7.42
N LEU A 117 -10.41 -4.69 -8.31
CA LEU A 117 -10.00 -3.68 -9.29
C LEU A 117 -10.17 -2.30 -8.67
N ALA A 118 -9.11 -1.53 -8.65
CA ALA A 118 -9.08 -0.20 -8.07
C ALA A 118 -8.35 0.79 -8.98
N GLN A 119 -8.60 2.07 -8.75
CA GLN A 119 -7.98 3.18 -9.43
C GLN A 119 -7.37 4.16 -8.43
N SER A 120 -6.13 4.59 -8.68
CA SER A 120 -5.50 5.67 -7.93
C SER A 120 -5.96 7.02 -8.47
N THR A 121 -6.45 7.89 -7.61
CA THR A 121 -6.86 9.24 -7.96
C THR A 121 -6.15 10.26 -7.07
N ARG A 122 -6.22 11.54 -7.41
CA ARG A 122 -5.68 12.62 -6.57
C ARG A 122 -6.34 12.71 -5.19
N ARG A 123 -7.55 12.15 -5.06
CA ARG A 123 -8.34 12.12 -3.80
C ARG A 123 -8.19 10.81 -3.05
N GLY A 124 -7.32 9.91 -3.52
CA GLY A 124 -7.11 8.59 -2.95
C GLY A 124 -7.55 7.46 -3.88
N ARG A 125 -7.69 6.30 -3.31
CA ARG A 125 -8.05 5.06 -4.00
C ARG A 125 -9.58 4.99 -4.18
N VAL A 126 -10.01 4.60 -5.40
CA VAL A 126 -11.40 4.31 -5.73
C VAL A 126 -11.51 2.83 -6.11
N LEU A 127 -12.40 2.09 -5.45
CA LEU A 127 -12.72 0.71 -5.79
C LEU A 127 -13.69 0.72 -6.97
N LEU A 128 -13.34 0.02 -8.05
CA LEU A 128 -14.15 -0.10 -9.27
C LEU A 128 -14.96 -1.38 -9.32
N GLY A 129 -14.51 -2.45 -8.65
CA GLY A 129 -15.22 -3.72 -8.58
C GLY A 129 -14.44 -4.79 -7.82
N GLU A 130 -15.15 -5.85 -7.47
CA GLU A 130 -14.61 -7.04 -6.79
C GLU A 130 -15.00 -8.30 -7.54
N ALA A 131 -14.16 -9.34 -7.43
CA ALA A 131 -14.40 -10.64 -8.02
C ALA A 131 -13.87 -11.73 -7.09
N GLU A 132 -14.60 -12.82 -6.97
CA GLU A 132 -14.22 -13.95 -6.10
C GLU A 132 -13.17 -14.84 -6.76
N ASP A 133 -13.16 -14.89 -8.09
CA ASP A 133 -12.32 -15.80 -8.86
C ASP A 133 -11.64 -15.11 -10.06
N VAL A 134 -10.74 -15.84 -10.72
CA VAL A 134 -10.01 -15.39 -11.91
C VAL A 134 -10.95 -15.05 -13.06
N ALA A 135 -12.05 -15.79 -13.24
CA ALA A 135 -12.99 -15.55 -14.34
C ALA A 135 -13.75 -14.23 -14.15
N GLY A 136 -14.17 -13.93 -12.92
CA GLY A 136 -14.76 -12.66 -12.55
C GLY A 136 -13.79 -11.50 -12.69
N ALA A 137 -12.54 -11.67 -12.22
CA ALA A 137 -11.49 -10.66 -12.35
C ALA A 137 -11.18 -10.35 -13.83
N ARG A 138 -11.13 -11.36 -14.69
CA ARG A 138 -10.96 -11.16 -16.14
C ARG A 138 -12.08 -10.30 -16.75
N ARG A 139 -13.35 -10.52 -16.35
CA ARG A 139 -14.47 -9.68 -16.82
C ARG A 139 -14.31 -8.24 -16.37
N LEU A 140 -14.00 -8.01 -15.08
CA LEU A 140 -13.76 -6.65 -14.56
C LEU A 140 -12.63 -5.93 -15.31
N VAL A 141 -11.52 -6.63 -15.57
CA VAL A 141 -10.39 -6.07 -16.33
C VAL A 141 -10.79 -5.80 -17.78
N ALA A 142 -11.52 -6.68 -18.42
CA ALA A 142 -12.02 -6.49 -19.80
C ALA A 142 -12.91 -5.23 -19.90
N ASP A 143 -13.83 -5.07 -18.97
CA ASP A 143 -14.73 -3.91 -18.92
C ASP A 143 -13.96 -2.61 -18.65
N TYR A 144 -12.92 -2.67 -17.80
CA TYR A 144 -12.05 -1.55 -17.53
C TYR A 144 -11.28 -1.12 -18.78
N ILE A 145 -10.59 -2.06 -19.44
CA ILE A 145 -9.81 -1.80 -20.65
C ILE A 145 -10.71 -1.26 -21.77
N ALA A 146 -11.88 -1.86 -21.96
CA ALA A 146 -12.83 -1.40 -22.99
C ALA A 146 -13.26 0.05 -22.77
N ARG A 147 -13.59 0.43 -21.52
CA ARG A 147 -13.93 1.82 -21.18
C ARG A 147 -12.79 2.76 -21.44
N ARG A 148 -11.55 2.40 -21.03
CA ARG A 148 -10.38 3.23 -21.26
C ARG A 148 -10.07 3.44 -22.73
N LEU A 149 -10.26 2.43 -23.57
CA LEU A 149 -10.11 2.57 -25.03
C LEU A 149 -11.16 3.52 -25.63
N VAL A 150 -12.40 3.44 -25.18
CA VAL A 150 -13.47 4.36 -25.64
C VAL A 150 -13.18 5.79 -25.20
N GLU A 151 -12.84 6.02 -23.92
CA GLU A 151 -12.48 7.33 -23.39
C GLU A 151 -11.32 7.98 -24.18
N ARG A 152 -10.30 7.17 -24.54
CA ARG A 152 -9.20 7.64 -25.39
C ARG A 152 -9.69 8.01 -26.78
N GLY A 153 -10.51 7.17 -27.40
CA GLY A 153 -11.08 7.45 -28.73
C GLY A 153 -11.88 8.75 -28.76
N GLU A 154 -12.69 8.99 -27.72
CA GLU A 154 -13.47 10.21 -27.56
C GLU A 154 -12.57 11.44 -27.38
N ALA A 155 -11.53 11.34 -26.53
CA ALA A 155 -10.57 12.42 -26.31
C ALA A 155 -9.84 12.81 -27.60
N LEU A 156 -9.33 11.83 -28.35
CA LEU A 156 -8.64 12.07 -29.62
C LEU A 156 -9.60 12.65 -30.69
N SER A 157 -10.85 12.22 -30.72
CA SER A 157 -11.86 12.77 -31.64
C SER A 157 -12.27 14.19 -31.26
N GLY A 158 -12.34 14.49 -29.97
CA GLY A 158 -12.60 15.84 -29.44
C GLY A 158 -11.49 16.83 -29.82
N ASP A 159 -10.24 16.43 -29.65
CA ASP A 159 -9.07 17.26 -30.02
C ASP A 159 -9.05 17.57 -31.53
N HIS A 160 -9.32 16.59 -32.37
CA HIS A 160 -9.39 16.80 -33.84
C HIS A 160 -10.53 17.74 -34.20
N THR A 161 -11.68 17.66 -33.52
CA THR A 161 -12.80 18.57 -33.75
C THR A 161 -12.47 20.00 -33.33
N LEU A 162 -11.75 20.21 -32.26
CA LEU A 162 -11.30 21.51 -31.78
C LEU A 162 -10.23 22.11 -32.71
N GLU A 163 -9.28 21.30 -33.21
CA GLU A 163 -8.28 21.73 -34.18
C GLU A 163 -8.91 22.21 -35.49
N VAL A 164 -9.85 21.44 -36.02
CA VAL A 164 -10.61 21.83 -37.23
C VAL A 164 -11.43 23.08 -37.00
N ALA A 165 -12.04 23.25 -35.82
CA ALA A 165 -12.77 24.46 -35.48
C ALA A 165 -11.85 25.68 -35.36
N ALA A 166 -10.68 25.55 -34.74
CA ALA A 166 -9.68 26.61 -34.62
C ALA A 166 -9.13 27.04 -36.01
N LEU A 167 -8.83 26.09 -36.89
CA LEU A 167 -8.40 26.37 -38.25
C LEU A 167 -9.46 27.13 -39.05
N ARG A 168 -10.75 26.82 -38.88
CA ARG A 168 -11.86 27.54 -39.53
C ARG A 168 -12.00 28.96 -39.01
N LEU A 169 -11.78 29.22 -37.73
CA LEU A 169 -11.81 30.57 -37.14
C LEU A 169 -10.68 31.43 -37.70
N VAL A 170 -9.45 30.91 -37.73
CA VAL A 170 -8.28 31.63 -38.29
C VAL A 170 -8.46 31.93 -39.79
N ALA A 171 -9.06 31.03 -40.56
CA ALA A 171 -9.33 31.24 -41.98
C ALA A 171 -10.42 32.32 -42.20
N ARG A 172 -11.30 32.55 -41.25
CA ARG A 172 -12.38 33.54 -41.30
C ARG A 172 -11.90 34.97 -40.99
N GLU A 173 -10.88 35.10 -40.12
CA GLU A 173 -10.28 36.40 -39.75
C GLU A 173 -9.33 36.94 -40.84
N ARG A 174 -8.93 36.14 -41.81
CA ARG A 174 -8.02 36.52 -42.93
C ARG A 174 -8.77 36.94 -44.18
N ARG A 175 -10.09 37.05 -44.13
CA ARG A 175 -10.93 37.55 -45.25
C ARG A 175 -11.53 38.92 -44.91
#